data_c6f753d39075e51886807302d4f4b246
#
_entry.id   c6f753d39075e51886807302d4f4b246
#
_cell.length_a   1.000
_cell.length_b   1.000
_cell.length_c   1.000
_cell.angle_alpha   90.00
_cell.angle_beta   90.00
_cell.angle_gamma   90.00
#
_symmetry.space_group_name_H-M   'P 1'
#
loop_
_entity.id
_entity.type
_entity.pdbx_description
1 polymer ?
#
loop_
_entity_poly.entity_id
_entity_poly.type
_entity_poly.pdbx_seq_one_letter_code
_entity_poly.pdbx_strand_id
1 'polypeptide(L)'
;MGRLSLFLADYVAVKISIRLLQEDELSEADHIFRLAFGTFIRLPQPTDFGGDANYIQPRWKVDPTAAFAAEVDGKLVGSNLATHWGSVGFFGPLSVHPSFWGQGIAQRLIEPVIAQFAQRGTRQTGLFTFPNSPTHHALYQKFGFYPRFLTFIMAKPIQAAQQDFPGTKYSELNLEKRLHCLRECSELTNAIYSGLNLSHEIVAVQAQNLGDTVLLWDDTDLAGFAICHCGAGSEAGSDVCYVKFGAVRLGKHAGEKFEQLLDLCEAFGAAQKMLRLVAGVNTSHDEAYTRMIARRFRTESTGVVMHKPNEPGYNRPDVFVLDDWR
;
A
#
# COMPACT_ATOMS: atom_id res chain seq x y z
N MET A 1 49.34 -27.86 -36.64
CA MET A 1 49.21 -26.61 -35.91
C MET A 1 47.88 -25.98 -36.33
N GLY A 2 46.80 -26.25 -35.57
CA GLY A 2 45.48 -25.74 -35.83
C GLY A 2 45.20 -24.60 -34.83
N ARG A 3 44.94 -23.41 -35.33
CA ARG A 3 44.54 -22.26 -34.54
C ARG A 3 43.09 -22.43 -34.05
N LEU A 4 42.91 -22.62 -32.74
CA LEU A 4 41.62 -22.40 -32.10
C LEU A 4 41.32 -20.89 -32.12
N SER A 5 40.38 -20.49 -32.95
CA SER A 5 39.74 -19.16 -32.89
C SER A 5 38.74 -19.20 -31.75
N LEU A 6 39.06 -18.58 -30.63
CA LEU A 6 38.11 -18.26 -29.56
C LEU A 6 37.13 -17.17 -30.11
N PHE A 7 35.89 -17.57 -30.37
CA PHE A 7 34.77 -16.62 -30.49
C PHE A 7 34.50 -16.04 -29.10
N LEU A 8 35.10 -14.90 -28.81
CA LEU A 8 34.59 -13.99 -27.77
C LEU A 8 33.31 -13.41 -28.34
N ALA A 9 32.17 -13.99 -27.90
CA ALA A 9 30.89 -13.31 -28.08
C ALA A 9 30.98 -11.99 -27.31
N ASP A 10 30.95 -10.88 -28.02
CA ASP A 10 30.79 -9.56 -27.44
C ASP A 10 29.49 -9.58 -26.61
N TYR A 11 29.64 -9.70 -25.31
CA TYR A 11 28.56 -9.52 -24.36
C TYR A 11 28.24 -8.02 -24.37
N VAL A 12 27.36 -7.60 -25.26
CA VAL A 12 26.81 -6.25 -25.24
C VAL A 12 26.08 -6.14 -23.89
N ALA A 13 26.68 -5.45 -22.95
CA ALA A 13 26.03 -5.19 -21.67
C ALA A 13 24.72 -4.45 -21.94
N VAL A 14 23.60 -5.10 -21.65
CA VAL A 14 22.28 -4.52 -21.79
C VAL A 14 22.24 -3.20 -21.04
N LYS A 15 22.03 -2.08 -21.74
CA LYS A 15 22.01 -0.76 -21.13
C LYS A 15 20.67 -0.55 -20.43
N ILE A 16 20.66 -0.75 -19.13
CA ILE A 16 19.51 -0.45 -18.28
C ILE A 16 19.57 1.04 -17.90
N SER A 17 18.51 1.80 -18.13
CA SER A 17 18.35 3.16 -17.59
C SER A 17 17.23 3.20 -16.55
N ILE A 18 17.39 4.04 -15.52
CA ILE A 18 16.37 4.30 -14.51
C ILE A 18 15.97 5.78 -14.63
N ARG A 19 14.67 6.01 -14.72
CA ARG A 19 14.08 7.35 -14.88
C ARG A 19 12.71 7.41 -14.18
N LEU A 20 12.06 8.57 -14.21
CA LEU A 20 10.68 8.67 -13.77
C LEU A 20 9.74 7.95 -14.74
N LEU A 21 8.72 7.29 -14.17
CA LEU A 21 7.64 6.66 -14.93
C LEU A 21 6.74 7.75 -15.53
N GLN A 22 6.45 7.67 -16.81
CA GLN A 22 5.61 8.65 -17.53
C GLN A 22 4.14 8.24 -17.53
N GLU A 23 3.25 9.21 -17.74
CA GLU A 23 1.81 8.98 -17.72
C GLU A 23 1.33 8.02 -18.81
N ASP A 24 1.89 8.12 -20.00
CA ASP A 24 1.57 7.27 -21.17
C ASP A 24 2.09 5.83 -21.01
N GLU A 25 2.93 5.56 -20.02
CA GLU A 25 3.46 4.22 -19.71
C GLU A 25 2.67 3.48 -18.62
N LEU A 26 1.70 4.12 -17.97
CA LEU A 26 1.01 3.53 -16.81
C LEU A 26 0.29 2.23 -17.13
N SER A 27 -0.27 2.10 -18.34
CA SER A 27 -0.92 0.87 -18.80
C SER A 27 0.09 -0.28 -18.95
N GLU A 28 1.27 -0.01 -19.50
CA GLU A 28 2.33 -1.01 -19.65
C GLU A 28 2.94 -1.36 -18.29
N ALA A 29 3.11 -0.39 -17.40
CA ALA A 29 3.57 -0.63 -16.03
C ALA A 29 2.60 -1.54 -15.25
N ASP A 30 1.28 -1.33 -15.39
CA ASP A 30 0.25 -2.21 -14.80
C ASP A 30 0.29 -3.61 -15.42
N HIS A 31 0.44 -3.72 -16.73
CA HIS A 31 0.60 -5.01 -17.41
C HIS A 31 1.82 -5.78 -16.88
N ILE A 32 2.98 -5.12 -16.79
CA ILE A 32 4.22 -5.73 -16.25
C ILE A 32 4.02 -6.13 -14.79
N PHE A 33 3.37 -5.30 -13.97
CA PHE A 33 3.05 -5.62 -12.58
C PHE A 33 2.23 -6.91 -12.48
N ARG A 34 1.12 -7.01 -13.21
CA ARG A 34 0.25 -8.19 -13.22
C ARG A 34 1.02 -9.43 -13.68
N LEU A 35 1.71 -9.33 -14.79
CA LEU A 35 2.50 -10.41 -15.36
C LEU A 35 3.57 -10.91 -14.39
N ALA A 36 4.31 -9.99 -13.74
CA ALA A 36 5.37 -10.34 -12.80
C ALA A 36 4.83 -11.06 -11.55
N PHE A 37 3.82 -10.49 -10.91
CA PHE A 37 3.24 -11.06 -9.69
C PHE A 37 2.49 -12.36 -9.98
N GLY A 38 1.69 -12.41 -11.04
CA GLY A 38 0.97 -13.61 -11.44
C GLY A 38 1.91 -14.75 -11.83
N THR A 39 3.02 -14.46 -12.53
CA THR A 39 4.05 -15.44 -12.83
C THR A 39 4.72 -15.96 -11.55
N PHE A 40 5.04 -15.04 -10.61
CA PHE A 40 5.67 -15.41 -9.35
C PHE A 40 4.79 -16.37 -8.52
N ILE A 41 3.49 -16.08 -8.39
CA ILE A 41 2.56 -16.96 -7.66
C ILE A 41 1.98 -18.09 -8.51
N ARG A 42 2.44 -18.24 -9.77
CA ARG A 42 2.09 -19.31 -10.69
C ARG A 42 0.59 -19.36 -11.04
N LEU A 43 -0.01 -18.21 -11.29
CA LEU A 43 -1.38 -18.17 -11.82
C LEU A 43 -1.44 -18.85 -13.22
N PRO A 44 -2.52 -19.56 -13.55
CA PRO A 44 -2.71 -20.12 -14.88
C PRO A 44 -2.64 -19.07 -16.01
N GLN A 45 -3.19 -17.88 -15.75
CA GLN A 45 -3.10 -16.69 -16.58
C GLN A 45 -2.46 -15.58 -15.71
N PRO A 46 -1.14 -15.34 -15.84
CA PRO A 46 -0.43 -14.40 -14.96
C PRO A 46 -1.01 -12.98 -14.98
N THR A 47 -1.51 -12.51 -16.12
CA THR A 47 -2.10 -11.18 -16.26
C THR A 47 -3.42 -10.98 -15.51
N ASP A 48 -4.04 -12.05 -15.01
CA ASP A 48 -5.24 -11.98 -14.18
C ASP A 48 -4.95 -11.58 -12.72
N PHE A 49 -3.66 -11.42 -12.36
CA PHE A 49 -3.28 -10.98 -11.02
C PHE A 49 -3.94 -9.64 -10.67
N GLY A 50 -4.56 -9.58 -9.51
CA GLY A 50 -5.23 -8.37 -9.00
C GLY A 50 -6.60 -8.07 -9.62
N GLY A 51 -7.09 -8.91 -10.55
CA GLY A 51 -8.40 -8.69 -11.18
C GLY A 51 -8.49 -7.32 -11.86
N ASP A 52 -9.47 -6.51 -11.48
CA ASP A 52 -9.65 -5.13 -11.95
C ASP A 52 -9.21 -4.06 -10.93
N ALA A 53 -8.51 -4.46 -9.86
CA ALA A 53 -7.84 -3.52 -8.96
C ALA A 53 -6.69 -2.80 -9.70
N ASN A 54 -6.48 -1.52 -9.37
CA ASN A 54 -5.43 -0.71 -9.97
C ASN A 54 -4.54 -0.11 -8.88
N TYR A 55 -3.25 -0.48 -8.89
CA TYR A 55 -2.25 0.02 -7.94
C TYR A 55 -1.34 1.08 -8.56
N ILE A 56 -1.14 1.03 -9.87
CA ILE A 56 -0.14 1.86 -10.56
C ILE A 56 -0.64 3.28 -10.75
N GLN A 57 -1.75 3.44 -11.46
CA GLN A 57 -2.26 4.77 -11.82
C GLN A 57 -2.69 5.61 -10.61
N PRO A 58 -3.43 5.08 -9.60
CA PRO A 58 -3.79 5.87 -8.42
C PRO A 58 -2.57 6.36 -7.65
N ARG A 59 -1.56 5.52 -7.43
CA ARG A 59 -0.34 5.90 -6.71
C ARG A 59 0.51 6.90 -7.49
N TRP A 60 0.63 6.70 -8.80
CA TRP A 60 1.31 7.66 -9.68
C TRP A 60 0.67 9.05 -9.60
N LYS A 61 -0.66 9.13 -9.64
CA LYS A 61 -1.39 10.40 -9.55
C LYS A 61 -1.23 11.12 -8.21
N VAL A 62 -0.95 10.40 -7.12
CA VAL A 62 -0.64 11.02 -5.82
C VAL A 62 0.69 11.76 -5.89
N ASP A 63 1.73 11.12 -6.46
CA ASP A 63 3.06 11.71 -6.59
C ASP A 63 3.82 11.11 -7.79
N PRO A 64 3.70 11.70 -8.99
CA PRO A 64 4.43 11.23 -10.17
C PRO A 64 5.96 11.25 -9.99
N THR A 65 6.49 12.10 -9.11
CA THR A 65 7.93 12.20 -8.84
C THR A 65 8.46 11.05 -7.99
N ALA A 66 7.57 10.23 -7.42
CA ALA A 66 7.89 9.08 -6.59
C ALA A 66 7.74 7.73 -7.33
N ALA A 67 7.51 7.76 -8.63
CA ALA A 67 7.36 6.58 -9.47
C ALA A 67 8.55 6.45 -10.45
N PHE A 68 9.23 5.31 -10.39
CA PHE A 68 10.45 5.05 -11.17
C PHE A 68 10.21 3.92 -12.18
N ALA A 69 10.78 4.07 -13.37
CA ALA A 69 10.78 3.14 -14.47
C ALA A 69 12.18 2.61 -14.74
N ALA A 70 12.28 1.33 -15.08
CA ALA A 70 13.46 0.73 -15.68
C ALA A 70 13.22 0.52 -17.17
N GLU A 71 14.16 0.96 -17.98
CA GLU A 71 14.12 0.87 -19.43
C GLU A 71 15.31 0.10 -19.97
N VAL A 72 15.05 -0.75 -20.96
CA VAL A 72 16.06 -1.49 -21.72
C VAL A 72 15.75 -1.29 -23.20
N ASP A 73 16.72 -0.79 -23.95
CA ASP A 73 16.62 -0.54 -25.39
C ASP A 73 15.34 0.25 -25.77
N GLY A 74 15.02 1.28 -24.98
CA GLY A 74 13.84 2.15 -25.19
C GLY A 74 12.51 1.54 -24.77
N LYS A 75 12.49 0.35 -24.12
CA LYS A 75 11.27 -0.32 -23.67
C LYS A 75 11.19 -0.34 -22.17
N LEU A 76 10.01 -0.05 -21.62
CA LEU A 76 9.71 -0.25 -20.19
C LEU A 76 9.82 -1.73 -19.85
N VAL A 77 10.59 -2.07 -18.82
CA VAL A 77 10.78 -3.45 -18.36
C VAL A 77 10.51 -3.63 -16.86
N GLY A 78 10.20 -2.55 -16.15
CA GLY A 78 9.85 -2.63 -14.73
C GLY A 78 9.56 -1.25 -14.15
N SER A 79 8.93 -1.24 -12.98
CA SER A 79 8.60 -0.03 -12.23
C SER A 79 8.65 -0.25 -10.73
N ASN A 80 8.77 0.86 -9.98
CA ASN A 80 8.67 0.89 -8.53
C ASN A 80 8.06 2.22 -8.10
N LEU A 81 7.06 2.17 -7.24
CA LEU A 81 6.35 3.35 -6.75
C LEU A 81 6.60 3.52 -5.25
N ALA A 82 6.96 4.74 -4.84
CA ALA A 82 7.10 5.08 -3.43
C ALA A 82 5.88 5.85 -2.94
N THR A 83 5.44 5.55 -1.73
CA THR A 83 4.38 6.25 -1.02
C THR A 83 4.96 6.98 0.17
N HIS A 84 4.56 8.24 0.36
CA HIS A 84 5.02 9.10 1.45
C HIS A 84 3.88 9.50 2.36
N TRP A 85 3.95 9.06 3.61
CA TRP A 85 3.04 9.45 4.69
C TRP A 85 3.80 10.28 5.74
N GLY A 86 4.37 11.42 5.30
CA GLY A 86 5.19 12.28 6.14
C GLY A 86 6.50 11.61 6.57
N SER A 87 6.68 11.33 7.86
CA SER A 87 7.87 10.68 8.40
C SER A 87 7.95 9.17 8.13
N VAL A 88 6.90 8.58 7.57
CA VAL A 88 6.83 7.17 7.16
C VAL A 88 6.75 7.08 5.64
N GLY A 89 7.46 6.15 5.05
CA GLY A 89 7.40 5.87 3.63
C GLY A 89 7.54 4.39 3.35
N PHE A 90 6.87 3.93 2.31
CA PHE A 90 7.01 2.57 1.83
C PHE A 90 6.99 2.53 0.30
N PHE A 91 7.42 1.43 -0.28
CA PHE A 91 7.41 1.29 -1.72
C PHE A 91 6.81 -0.03 -2.18
N GLY A 92 6.20 0.05 -3.33
CA GLY A 92 5.53 -1.03 -4.04
C GLY A 92 4.36 -0.48 -4.87
N PRO A 93 3.91 -1.27 -5.86
CA PRO A 93 4.52 -2.51 -6.29
C PRO A 93 5.88 -2.28 -6.97
N LEU A 94 6.88 -3.10 -6.62
CA LEU A 94 8.12 -3.22 -7.34
C LEU A 94 7.97 -4.39 -8.32
N SER A 95 7.97 -4.12 -9.59
CA SER A 95 7.77 -5.12 -10.64
C SER A 95 8.84 -5.06 -11.72
N VAL A 96 9.26 -6.22 -12.19
CA VAL A 96 10.16 -6.38 -13.34
C VAL A 96 9.59 -7.47 -14.24
N HIS A 97 9.52 -7.20 -15.53
CA HIS A 97 9.02 -8.15 -16.51
C HIS A 97 9.79 -9.49 -16.40
N PRO A 98 9.13 -10.65 -16.39
CA PRO A 98 9.75 -11.95 -16.13
C PRO A 98 10.96 -12.27 -17.02
N SER A 99 10.95 -11.86 -18.29
CA SER A 99 12.08 -12.08 -19.21
C SER A 99 13.36 -11.33 -18.81
N PHE A 100 13.29 -10.41 -17.86
CA PHE A 100 14.42 -9.62 -17.37
C PHE A 100 14.79 -9.92 -15.92
N TRP A 101 14.22 -10.98 -15.33
CA TRP A 101 14.59 -11.39 -13.98
C TRP A 101 16.05 -11.85 -13.92
N GLY A 102 16.68 -11.69 -12.75
CA GLY A 102 18.06 -12.07 -12.52
C GLY A 102 19.11 -11.09 -13.04
N GLN A 103 18.70 -9.99 -13.69
CA GLN A 103 19.59 -8.99 -14.31
C GLN A 103 19.87 -7.76 -13.41
N GLY A 104 19.45 -7.78 -12.13
CA GLY A 104 19.71 -6.70 -11.17
C GLY A 104 18.79 -5.47 -11.30
N ILE A 105 17.78 -5.51 -12.17
CA ILE A 105 16.88 -4.37 -12.43
C ILE A 105 16.14 -3.94 -11.16
N ALA A 106 15.61 -4.88 -10.39
CA ALA A 106 14.92 -4.59 -9.14
C ALA A 106 15.80 -3.80 -8.14
N GLN A 107 17.09 -4.16 -8.03
CA GLN A 107 18.04 -3.41 -7.18
C GLN A 107 18.16 -1.95 -7.64
N ARG A 108 18.31 -1.74 -8.95
CA ARG A 108 18.43 -0.39 -9.53
C ARG A 108 17.15 0.44 -9.38
N LEU A 109 15.97 -0.19 -9.33
CA LEU A 109 14.69 0.47 -9.07
C LEU A 109 14.49 0.83 -7.58
N ILE A 110 15.17 0.15 -6.65
CA ILE A 110 15.11 0.47 -5.21
C ILE A 110 16.01 1.67 -4.88
N GLU A 111 17.16 1.81 -5.53
CA GLU A 111 18.15 2.86 -5.25
C GLU A 111 17.56 4.29 -5.25
N PRO A 112 16.85 4.74 -6.29
CA PRO A 112 16.26 6.08 -6.32
C PRO A 112 15.16 6.28 -5.28
N VAL A 113 14.40 5.23 -4.96
CA VAL A 113 13.39 5.28 -3.90
C VAL A 113 14.02 5.55 -2.54
N ILE A 114 15.10 4.85 -2.20
CA ILE A 114 15.83 5.06 -0.94
C ILE A 114 16.45 6.47 -0.91
N ALA A 115 17.02 6.93 -2.01
CA ALA A 115 17.56 8.28 -2.12
C ALA A 115 16.47 9.34 -1.88
N GLN A 116 15.29 9.14 -2.46
CA GLN A 116 14.16 10.06 -2.29
C GLN A 116 13.63 10.05 -0.85
N PHE A 117 13.52 8.89 -0.20
CA PHE A 117 13.17 8.82 1.22
C PHE A 117 14.15 9.60 2.10
N ALA A 118 15.46 9.45 1.85
CA ALA A 118 16.49 10.21 2.57
C ALA A 118 16.38 11.73 2.31
N GLN A 119 16.17 12.13 1.05
CA GLN A 119 16.02 13.54 0.68
C GLN A 119 14.78 14.19 1.34
N ARG A 120 13.67 13.44 1.48
CA ARG A 120 12.44 13.91 2.11
C ARG A 120 12.47 13.82 3.64
N GLY A 121 13.54 13.31 4.24
CA GLY A 121 13.67 13.16 5.70
C GLY A 121 12.75 12.10 6.28
N THR A 122 12.38 11.08 5.48
CA THR A 122 11.59 9.94 5.93
C THR A 122 12.37 9.16 7.00
N ARG A 123 11.78 8.98 8.18
CA ARG A 123 12.46 8.34 9.33
C ARG A 123 12.26 6.83 9.37
N GLN A 124 11.06 6.37 9.05
CA GLN A 124 10.70 4.95 8.97
C GLN A 124 10.37 4.61 7.53
N THR A 125 11.15 3.74 6.93
CA THR A 125 10.87 3.25 5.58
C THR A 125 10.58 1.76 5.59
N GLY A 126 9.80 1.29 4.63
CA GLY A 126 9.46 -0.12 4.58
C GLY A 126 8.87 -0.58 3.26
N LEU A 127 8.44 -1.81 3.28
CA LEU A 127 7.78 -2.50 2.19
C LEU A 127 6.98 -3.70 2.74
N PHE A 128 6.05 -4.19 1.92
CA PHE A 128 5.32 -5.43 2.16
C PHE A 128 5.76 -6.48 1.13
N THR A 129 6.03 -7.70 1.55
CA THR A 129 6.49 -8.76 0.63
C THR A 129 6.02 -10.15 1.05
N PHE A 130 6.23 -11.12 0.15
CA PHE A 130 5.89 -12.52 0.39
C PHE A 130 6.76 -13.13 1.50
N PRO A 131 6.16 -13.67 2.58
CA PRO A 131 6.90 -14.14 3.75
C PRO A 131 7.72 -15.41 3.46
N ASN A 132 7.35 -16.15 2.43
CA ASN A 132 7.98 -17.42 2.01
C ASN A 132 8.90 -17.29 0.79
N SER A 133 9.36 -16.06 0.46
CA SER A 133 10.24 -15.83 -0.68
C SER A 133 11.67 -15.48 -0.26
N PRO A 134 12.61 -16.43 -0.21
CA PRO A 134 14.01 -16.14 0.13
C PRO A 134 14.65 -15.11 -0.80
N THR A 135 14.28 -15.11 -2.08
CA THR A 135 14.83 -14.18 -3.08
C THR A 135 14.44 -12.75 -2.78
N HIS A 136 13.17 -12.48 -2.42
CA HIS A 136 12.72 -11.15 -2.05
C HIS A 136 13.36 -10.70 -0.74
N HIS A 137 13.43 -11.57 0.28
CA HIS A 137 14.13 -11.25 1.53
C HIS A 137 15.58 -10.87 1.28
N ALA A 138 16.32 -11.69 0.50
CA ALA A 138 17.71 -11.43 0.17
C ALA A 138 17.90 -10.11 -0.60
N LEU A 139 16.96 -9.76 -1.50
CA LEU A 139 16.97 -8.49 -2.22
C LEU A 139 16.87 -7.31 -1.26
N TYR A 140 15.86 -7.28 -0.40
CA TYR A 140 15.60 -6.13 0.48
C TYR A 140 16.62 -6.03 1.63
N GLN A 141 17.13 -7.15 2.13
CA GLN A 141 18.20 -7.17 3.13
C GLN A 141 19.49 -6.50 2.64
N LYS A 142 19.82 -6.57 1.33
CA LYS A 142 20.96 -5.82 0.76
C LYS A 142 20.86 -4.31 0.96
N PHE A 143 19.63 -3.78 1.07
CA PHE A 143 19.36 -2.37 1.32
C PHE A 143 19.15 -2.04 2.79
N GLY A 144 19.31 -3.03 3.69
CA GLY A 144 19.19 -2.86 5.13
C GLY A 144 17.76 -2.92 5.65
N PHE A 145 16.82 -3.49 4.88
CA PHE A 145 15.47 -3.76 5.38
C PHE A 145 15.45 -5.05 6.20
N TYR A 146 14.76 -5.02 7.33
CA TYR A 146 14.59 -6.14 8.24
C TYR A 146 13.15 -6.64 8.26
N PRO A 147 12.88 -7.96 8.15
CA PRO A 147 11.55 -8.52 8.36
C PRO A 147 11.14 -8.31 9.83
N ARG A 148 9.95 -7.74 10.02
CA ARG A 148 9.45 -7.44 11.37
C ARG A 148 8.33 -8.38 11.76
N PHE A 149 7.12 -8.09 11.35
CA PHE A 149 5.95 -8.85 11.73
C PHE A 149 5.18 -9.33 10.51
N LEU A 150 4.44 -10.43 10.65
CA LEU A 150 3.44 -10.81 9.66
C LEU A 150 2.33 -9.76 9.65
N THR A 151 1.87 -9.46 8.45
CA THR A 151 0.69 -8.64 8.23
C THR A 151 -0.33 -9.49 7.50
N PHE A 152 -1.53 -9.56 8.05
CA PHE A 152 -2.62 -10.32 7.47
C PHE A 152 -3.55 -9.41 6.68
N ILE A 153 -3.83 -9.78 5.44
CA ILE A 153 -4.91 -9.22 4.67
C ILE A 153 -6.15 -10.02 5.05
N MET A 154 -7.08 -9.36 5.71
CA MET A 154 -8.27 -10.00 6.25
C MET A 154 -9.53 -9.46 5.59
N ALA A 155 -10.48 -10.32 5.38
CA ALA A 155 -11.77 -9.97 4.77
C ALA A 155 -12.95 -10.43 5.61
N LYS A 156 -14.05 -9.71 5.44
CA LYS A 156 -15.35 -10.03 6.03
C LYS A 156 -16.45 -9.75 5.00
N PRO A 157 -17.46 -10.63 4.83
CA PRO A 157 -18.65 -10.32 4.05
C PRO A 157 -19.40 -9.12 4.64
N ILE A 158 -19.84 -8.19 3.78
CA ILE A 158 -20.70 -7.08 4.16
C ILE A 158 -22.15 -7.57 4.11
N GLN A 159 -22.90 -7.31 5.18
CA GLN A 159 -24.33 -7.61 5.20
C GLN A 159 -25.12 -6.45 4.58
N ALA A 160 -25.92 -6.74 3.57
CA ALA A 160 -26.63 -5.75 2.72
C ALA A 160 -27.75 -4.94 3.43
N ALA A 161 -27.77 -4.88 4.75
CA ALA A 161 -28.92 -4.40 5.53
C ALA A 161 -29.03 -2.87 5.70
N GLN A 162 -28.04 -2.07 5.32
CA GLN A 162 -28.09 -0.62 5.49
C GLN A 162 -28.02 0.11 4.15
N GLN A 163 -29.10 0.83 3.79
CA GLN A 163 -29.14 1.68 2.61
C GLN A 163 -28.47 3.06 2.86
N ASP A 164 -28.44 3.52 4.10
CA ASP A 164 -27.90 4.82 4.48
C ASP A 164 -26.62 4.67 5.33
N PHE A 165 -25.61 5.46 5.00
CA PHE A 165 -24.38 5.51 5.78
C PHE A 165 -24.57 6.39 7.02
N PRO A 166 -24.40 5.87 8.26
CA PRO A 166 -24.68 6.60 9.48
C PRO A 166 -23.55 7.54 9.93
N GLY A 167 -22.43 7.57 9.21
CA GLY A 167 -21.23 8.33 9.56
C GLY A 167 -21.06 9.62 8.76
N THR A 168 -19.91 10.24 8.92
CA THR A 168 -19.48 11.41 8.14
C THR A 168 -18.39 10.98 7.15
N LYS A 169 -18.45 11.51 5.92
CA LYS A 169 -17.43 11.30 4.89
C LYS A 169 -16.69 12.62 4.62
N TYR A 170 -15.40 12.51 4.31
CA TYR A 170 -14.59 13.68 3.96
C TYR A 170 -15.15 14.44 2.74
N SER A 171 -15.67 13.72 1.74
CA SER A 171 -16.24 14.33 0.54
C SER A 171 -17.44 15.22 0.81
N GLU A 172 -18.22 14.97 1.88
CA GLU A 172 -19.42 15.72 2.26
C GLU A 172 -19.12 17.00 3.03
N LEU A 173 -17.87 17.19 3.47
CA LEU A 173 -17.47 18.37 4.22
C LEU A 173 -17.28 19.57 3.29
N ASN A 174 -17.68 20.76 3.76
CA ASN A 174 -17.30 22.02 3.12
C ASN A 174 -15.78 22.30 3.30
N LEU A 175 -15.24 23.30 2.60
CA LEU A 175 -13.81 23.58 2.60
C LEU A 175 -13.23 23.82 4.01
N GLU A 176 -13.92 24.61 4.84
CA GLU A 176 -13.48 24.91 6.22
C GLU A 176 -13.40 23.64 7.06
N LYS A 177 -14.44 22.81 7.03
CA LYS A 177 -14.50 21.53 7.73
C LYS A 177 -13.48 20.52 7.19
N ARG A 178 -13.19 20.53 5.87
CA ARG A 178 -12.12 19.70 5.29
C ARG A 178 -10.76 20.07 5.86
N LEU A 179 -10.44 21.36 5.94
CA LEU A 179 -9.18 21.83 6.52
C LEU A 179 -9.06 21.46 8.00
N HIS A 180 -10.16 21.58 8.75
CA HIS A 180 -10.21 21.14 10.14
C HIS A 180 -10.01 19.63 10.24
N CYS A 181 -10.73 18.83 9.47
CA CYS A 181 -10.60 17.38 9.42
C CYS A 181 -9.16 16.91 9.12
N LEU A 182 -8.49 17.52 8.14
CA LEU A 182 -7.09 17.18 7.82
C LEU A 182 -6.13 17.47 8.99
N ARG A 183 -6.36 18.55 9.74
CA ARG A 183 -5.58 18.85 10.96
C ARG A 183 -5.82 17.79 12.03
N GLU A 184 -7.07 17.46 12.33
CA GLU A 184 -7.43 16.42 13.29
C GLU A 184 -6.85 15.05 12.91
N CYS A 185 -6.94 14.63 11.64
CA CYS A 185 -6.32 13.41 11.14
C CYS A 185 -4.80 13.43 11.32
N SER A 186 -4.15 14.56 11.02
CA SER A 186 -2.71 14.73 11.19
C SER A 186 -2.29 14.69 12.65
N GLU A 187 -3.05 15.30 13.55
CA GLU A 187 -2.79 15.27 15.01
C GLU A 187 -2.93 13.84 15.56
N LEU A 188 -4.00 13.13 15.15
CA LEU A 188 -4.22 11.74 15.54
C LEU A 188 -3.06 10.85 15.09
N THR A 189 -2.65 10.91 13.83
CA THR A 189 -1.56 10.08 13.31
C THR A 189 -0.19 10.48 13.86
N ASN A 190 0.04 11.78 14.09
CA ASN A 190 1.27 12.27 14.74
C ASN A 190 1.40 11.80 16.21
N ALA A 191 0.27 11.62 16.92
CA ALA A 191 0.27 11.03 18.27
C ALA A 191 0.64 9.53 18.23
N ILE A 192 0.28 8.82 17.16
CA ILE A 192 0.64 7.42 16.94
C ILE A 192 2.13 7.29 16.62
N TYR A 193 2.62 8.07 15.65
CA TYR A 193 4.02 8.12 15.27
C TYR A 193 4.38 9.54 14.79
N SER A 194 5.34 10.15 15.45
CA SER A 194 5.68 11.56 15.20
C SER A 194 5.99 11.83 13.73
N GLY A 195 5.23 12.72 13.10
CA GLY A 195 5.32 13.11 11.70
C GLY A 195 4.58 12.17 10.72
N LEU A 196 3.88 11.13 11.19
CA LEU A 196 2.98 10.35 10.32
C LEU A 196 1.82 11.23 9.87
N ASN A 197 1.63 11.36 8.55
CA ASN A 197 0.64 12.25 7.95
C ASN A 197 0.03 11.67 6.68
N LEU A 198 -1.28 11.46 6.69
CA LEU A 198 -2.06 10.87 5.60
C LEU A 198 -2.85 11.92 4.78
N SER A 199 -2.62 13.21 4.99
CA SER A 199 -3.43 14.27 4.35
C SER A 199 -3.45 14.16 2.83
N HIS A 200 -2.31 13.82 2.20
CA HIS A 200 -2.23 13.64 0.74
C HIS A 200 -3.08 12.45 0.27
N GLU A 201 -3.08 11.36 1.03
CA GLU A 201 -3.87 10.16 0.71
C GLU A 201 -5.38 10.43 0.84
N ILE A 202 -5.79 11.14 1.92
CA ILE A 202 -7.19 11.55 2.13
C ILE A 202 -7.70 12.40 0.97
N VAL A 203 -6.92 13.39 0.56
CA VAL A 203 -7.27 14.27 -0.58
C VAL A 203 -7.29 13.49 -1.88
N ALA A 204 -6.32 12.61 -2.11
CA ALA A 204 -6.17 11.86 -3.35
C ALA A 204 -7.31 10.86 -3.58
N VAL A 205 -7.74 10.15 -2.53
CA VAL A 205 -8.84 9.18 -2.66
C VAL A 205 -10.14 9.84 -3.09
N GLN A 206 -10.43 11.04 -2.55
CA GLN A 206 -11.60 11.81 -2.92
C GLN A 206 -11.45 12.42 -4.32
N ALA A 207 -10.31 13.04 -4.63
CA ALA A 207 -10.08 13.72 -5.91
C ALA A 207 -10.08 12.76 -7.10
N GLN A 208 -9.67 11.52 -6.89
CA GLN A 208 -9.63 10.48 -7.93
C GLN A 208 -10.90 9.61 -7.95
N ASN A 209 -11.89 9.85 -7.08
CA ASN A 209 -13.10 9.03 -6.95
C ASN A 209 -12.79 7.54 -6.69
N LEU A 210 -11.77 7.25 -5.89
CA LEU A 210 -11.37 5.87 -5.57
C LEU A 210 -12.19 5.27 -4.41
N GLY A 211 -12.96 6.10 -3.72
CA GLY A 211 -13.71 5.83 -2.51
C GLY A 211 -13.84 7.09 -1.67
N ASP A 212 -13.73 6.99 -0.35
CA ASP A 212 -13.82 8.13 0.55
C ASP A 212 -13.07 7.89 1.87
N THR A 213 -12.89 8.95 2.66
CA THR A 213 -12.42 8.83 4.04
C THR A 213 -13.60 8.89 5.00
N VAL A 214 -13.78 7.82 5.74
CA VAL A 214 -14.78 7.65 6.79
C VAL A 214 -14.26 8.25 8.09
N LEU A 215 -15.09 9.06 8.77
CA LEU A 215 -14.72 9.82 9.95
C LEU A 215 -15.56 9.39 11.15
N LEU A 216 -14.88 9.02 12.25
CA LEU A 216 -15.49 8.73 13.54
C LEU A 216 -15.25 9.92 14.48
N TRP A 217 -16.33 10.63 14.83
CA TRP A 217 -16.28 11.76 15.75
C TRP A 217 -16.78 11.35 17.15
N ASP A 218 -16.18 11.96 18.16
CA ASP A 218 -16.61 11.89 19.55
C ASP A 218 -16.88 13.33 20.00
N ASP A 219 -18.15 13.73 19.98
CA ASP A 219 -18.59 15.11 20.08
C ASP A 219 -17.91 16.00 18.99
N THR A 220 -16.91 16.79 19.39
CA THR A 220 -16.18 17.69 18.49
C THR A 220 -14.82 17.15 18.03
N ASP A 221 -14.29 16.14 18.68
CA ASP A 221 -12.94 15.63 18.45
C ASP A 221 -12.97 14.40 17.52
N LEU A 222 -12.01 14.32 16.61
CA LEU A 222 -11.88 13.14 15.75
C LEU A 222 -11.33 11.97 16.58
N ALA A 223 -12.17 10.96 16.80
CA ALA A 223 -11.80 9.73 17.51
C ALA A 223 -11.10 8.72 16.61
N GLY A 224 -11.37 8.73 15.30
CA GLY A 224 -10.74 7.85 14.32
C GLY A 224 -11.12 8.19 12.90
N PHE A 225 -10.38 7.64 11.94
CA PHE A 225 -10.71 7.73 10.53
C PHE A 225 -10.21 6.50 9.75
N ALA A 226 -10.81 6.26 8.59
CA ALA A 226 -10.37 5.23 7.66
C ALA A 226 -10.46 5.70 6.21
N ILE A 227 -9.37 5.54 5.47
CA ILE A 227 -9.28 5.80 4.03
C ILE A 227 -9.71 4.53 3.32
N CYS A 228 -10.86 4.56 2.68
CA CYS A 228 -11.48 3.41 2.03
C CYS A 228 -11.45 3.56 0.51
N HIS A 229 -10.93 2.56 -0.18
CA HIS A 229 -11.06 2.39 -1.63
C HIS A 229 -12.24 1.47 -1.93
N CYS A 230 -13.00 1.73 -2.99
CA CYS A 230 -14.17 0.94 -3.35
C CYS A 230 -14.24 0.69 -4.85
N GLY A 231 -14.45 -0.59 -5.20
CA GLY A 231 -14.79 -0.99 -6.56
C GLY A 231 -13.65 -0.99 -7.56
N ALA A 232 -13.99 -1.34 -8.79
CA ALA A 232 -13.08 -1.46 -9.91
C ALA A 232 -12.28 -0.18 -10.17
N GLY A 233 -11.04 -0.33 -10.61
CA GLY A 233 -10.14 0.79 -10.91
C GLY A 233 -9.52 1.47 -9.70
N SER A 234 -9.97 1.14 -8.47
CA SER A 234 -9.29 1.48 -7.22
C SER A 234 -8.37 0.34 -6.77
N GLU A 235 -7.61 0.52 -5.67
CA GLU A 235 -6.81 -0.58 -5.11
C GLU A 235 -7.68 -1.71 -4.50
N ALA A 236 -8.99 -1.53 -4.40
CA ALA A 236 -9.92 -2.52 -3.88
C ALA A 236 -10.27 -3.62 -4.88
N GLY A 237 -10.52 -3.24 -6.15
CA GLY A 237 -11.17 -4.10 -7.13
C GLY A 237 -12.68 -4.24 -6.94
N SER A 238 -13.35 -4.91 -7.89
CA SER A 238 -14.80 -5.10 -7.88
C SER A 238 -15.30 -5.74 -6.59
N ASP A 239 -16.48 -5.32 -6.16
CA ASP A 239 -17.21 -5.85 -5.00
C ASP A 239 -16.49 -5.66 -3.64
N VAL A 240 -15.39 -4.94 -3.57
CA VAL A 240 -14.57 -4.77 -2.37
C VAL A 240 -14.57 -3.32 -1.89
N CYS A 241 -14.76 -3.13 -0.57
CA CYS A 241 -14.34 -1.98 0.18
C CYS A 241 -13.02 -2.32 0.89
N TYR A 242 -11.94 -1.67 0.51
CA TYR A 242 -10.61 -1.88 1.08
C TYR A 242 -10.20 -0.70 1.95
N VAL A 243 -9.88 -0.97 3.22
CA VAL A 243 -9.30 0.02 4.13
C VAL A 243 -7.80 0.10 3.86
N LYS A 244 -7.37 1.12 3.13
CA LYS A 244 -5.95 1.37 2.83
C LYS A 244 -5.17 1.81 4.05
N PHE A 245 -5.79 2.65 4.88
CA PHE A 245 -5.31 3.05 6.19
C PHE A 245 -6.49 3.36 7.09
N GLY A 246 -6.43 2.94 8.34
CA GLY A 246 -7.40 3.30 9.37
C GLY A 246 -6.72 3.38 10.73
N ALA A 247 -7.12 4.35 11.54
CA ALA A 247 -6.57 4.52 12.88
C ALA A 247 -7.57 5.18 13.83
N VAL A 248 -7.42 4.90 15.12
CA VAL A 248 -8.15 5.59 16.17
C VAL A 248 -7.20 6.28 17.14
N ARG A 249 -7.70 7.32 17.81
CA ARG A 249 -6.96 8.07 18.81
C ARG A 249 -6.53 7.15 19.97
N LEU A 250 -5.30 7.28 20.40
CA LEU A 250 -4.76 6.52 21.54
C LEU A 250 -5.53 6.86 22.82
N GLY A 251 -5.71 5.86 23.70
CA GLY A 251 -6.36 6.07 25.00
C GLY A 251 -7.13 4.86 25.49
N LYS A 252 -7.72 4.99 26.67
CA LYS A 252 -8.42 3.91 27.40
C LYS A 252 -9.54 3.23 26.58
N HIS A 253 -10.21 3.99 25.71
CA HIS A 253 -11.34 3.52 24.89
C HIS A 253 -10.95 3.25 23.43
N ALA A 254 -9.65 3.18 23.10
CA ALA A 254 -9.19 3.00 21.73
C ALA A 254 -9.73 1.71 21.09
N GLY A 255 -9.81 0.61 21.85
CA GLY A 255 -10.38 -0.65 21.36
C GLY A 255 -11.87 -0.56 21.00
N GLU A 256 -12.67 0.15 21.81
CA GLU A 256 -14.10 0.39 21.51
C GLU A 256 -14.26 1.30 20.29
N LYS A 257 -13.44 2.35 20.19
CA LYS A 257 -13.43 3.25 19.04
C LYS A 257 -12.98 2.53 17.74
N PHE A 258 -12.05 1.60 17.86
CA PHE A 258 -11.63 0.77 16.74
C PHE A 258 -12.77 -0.10 16.21
N GLU A 259 -13.56 -0.71 17.10
CA GLU A 259 -14.74 -1.47 16.70
C GLU A 259 -15.80 -0.60 16.04
N GLN A 260 -16.05 0.61 16.57
CA GLN A 260 -16.95 1.58 15.94
C GLN A 260 -16.45 2.01 14.56
N LEU A 261 -15.13 2.20 14.38
CA LEU A 261 -14.55 2.53 13.08
C LEU A 261 -14.74 1.39 12.07
N LEU A 262 -14.57 0.12 12.51
CA LEU A 262 -14.84 -1.04 11.66
C LEU A 262 -16.33 -1.11 11.25
N ASP A 263 -17.25 -0.80 12.17
CA ASP A 263 -18.69 -0.73 11.86
C ASP A 263 -18.99 0.34 10.81
N LEU A 264 -18.37 1.51 10.94
CA LEU A 264 -18.50 2.58 9.94
C LEU A 264 -17.92 2.18 8.57
N CYS A 265 -16.78 1.50 8.53
CA CYS A 265 -16.20 0.99 7.28
C CYS A 265 -17.13 -0.04 6.62
N GLU A 266 -17.74 -0.94 7.40
CA GLU A 266 -18.72 -1.92 6.90
C GLU A 266 -19.97 -1.23 6.35
N ALA A 267 -20.52 -0.27 7.10
CA ALA A 267 -21.68 0.52 6.67
C ALA A 267 -21.37 1.36 5.41
N PHE A 268 -20.17 1.93 5.32
CA PHE A 268 -19.72 2.63 4.11
C PHE A 268 -19.65 1.69 2.91
N GLY A 269 -19.02 0.52 3.06
CA GLY A 269 -18.96 -0.49 2.01
C GLY A 269 -20.37 -0.94 1.56
N ALA A 270 -21.30 -1.13 2.50
CA ALA A 270 -22.70 -1.46 2.20
C ALA A 270 -23.38 -0.35 1.37
N ALA A 271 -23.21 0.92 1.76
CA ALA A 271 -23.75 2.06 1.04
C ALA A 271 -23.16 2.20 -0.37
N GLN A 272 -21.92 1.77 -0.58
CA GLN A 272 -21.25 1.69 -1.88
C GLN A 272 -21.59 0.39 -2.64
N LYS A 273 -22.49 -0.47 -2.11
CA LYS A 273 -22.89 -1.76 -2.69
C LYS A 273 -21.73 -2.76 -2.83
N MET A 274 -20.72 -2.66 -1.98
CA MET A 274 -19.64 -3.63 -1.93
C MET A 274 -20.07 -4.87 -1.16
N LEU A 275 -19.54 -6.03 -1.56
CA LEU A 275 -19.89 -7.31 -0.96
C LEU A 275 -18.95 -7.71 0.18
N ARG A 276 -17.73 -7.16 0.22
CA ARG A 276 -16.70 -7.52 1.19
C ARG A 276 -15.98 -6.28 1.70
N LEU A 277 -15.67 -6.29 3.02
CA LEU A 277 -14.74 -5.37 3.64
C LEU A 277 -13.39 -6.06 3.78
N VAL A 278 -12.33 -5.45 3.26
CA VAL A 278 -10.95 -5.94 3.32
C VAL A 278 -10.09 -4.93 4.05
N ALA A 279 -9.26 -5.39 4.97
CA ALA A 279 -8.29 -4.55 5.67
C ALA A 279 -7.03 -5.36 6.00
N GLY A 280 -5.89 -4.68 5.99
CA GLY A 280 -4.64 -5.22 6.49
C GLY A 280 -4.47 -4.95 7.99
N VAL A 281 -3.88 -5.89 8.72
CA VAL A 281 -3.48 -5.68 10.12
C VAL A 281 -2.14 -6.35 10.38
N ASN A 282 -1.21 -5.56 10.92
CA ASN A 282 0.07 -6.07 11.38
C ASN A 282 -0.09 -6.78 12.73
N THR A 283 0.50 -7.95 12.90
CA THR A 283 0.34 -8.76 14.12
C THR A 283 0.99 -8.15 15.36
N SER A 284 1.75 -7.07 15.22
CA SER A 284 2.21 -6.27 16.36
C SER A 284 1.09 -5.45 17.02
N HIS A 285 -0.02 -5.21 16.30
CA HIS A 285 -1.26 -4.62 16.81
C HIS A 285 -2.16 -5.76 17.34
N ASP A 286 -1.71 -6.47 18.35
CA ASP A 286 -2.29 -7.72 18.86
C ASP A 286 -3.76 -7.59 19.23
N GLU A 287 -4.14 -6.49 19.88
CA GLU A 287 -5.53 -6.25 20.27
C GLU A 287 -6.41 -5.93 19.04
N ALA A 288 -5.91 -5.12 18.08
CA ALA A 288 -6.64 -4.85 16.83
C ALA A 288 -6.87 -6.15 16.03
N TYR A 289 -5.83 -6.97 15.90
CA TYR A 289 -5.93 -8.27 15.24
C TYR A 289 -6.94 -9.20 15.93
N THR A 290 -6.89 -9.31 17.27
CA THR A 290 -7.80 -10.14 18.06
C THR A 290 -9.26 -9.68 17.89
N ARG A 291 -9.52 -8.37 17.90
CA ARG A 291 -10.86 -7.80 17.70
C ARG A 291 -11.37 -8.06 16.29
N MET A 292 -10.52 -7.97 15.25
CA MET A 292 -10.91 -8.32 13.88
C MET A 292 -11.34 -9.79 13.78
N ILE A 293 -10.59 -10.72 14.40
CA ILE A 293 -10.97 -12.13 14.44
C ILE A 293 -12.34 -12.32 15.14
N ALA A 294 -12.53 -11.68 16.31
CA ALA A 294 -13.81 -11.75 17.04
C ALA A 294 -14.98 -11.21 16.20
N ARG A 295 -14.75 -10.22 15.35
CA ARG A 295 -15.71 -9.65 14.39
C ARG A 295 -15.83 -10.46 13.09
N ARG A 296 -15.31 -11.68 13.06
CA ARG A 296 -15.41 -12.65 11.96
C ARG A 296 -14.64 -12.29 10.69
N PHE A 297 -13.66 -11.41 10.78
CA PHE A 297 -12.70 -11.29 9.69
C PHE A 297 -11.92 -12.61 9.53
N ARG A 298 -11.61 -12.97 8.27
CA ARG A 298 -10.80 -14.15 7.94
C ARG A 298 -9.59 -13.72 7.12
N THR A 299 -8.45 -14.33 7.41
CA THR A 299 -7.23 -14.09 6.64
C THR A 299 -7.38 -14.68 5.24
N GLU A 300 -7.17 -13.86 4.22
CA GLU A 300 -7.13 -14.28 2.81
C GLU A 300 -5.71 -14.43 2.30
N SER A 301 -4.81 -13.56 2.77
CA SER A 301 -3.40 -13.66 2.42
C SER A 301 -2.51 -13.10 3.54
N THR A 302 -1.22 -13.43 3.45
CA THR A 302 -0.24 -13.04 4.46
C THR A 302 1.00 -12.50 3.78
N GLY A 303 1.51 -11.40 4.30
CA GLY A 303 2.82 -10.87 3.94
C GLY A 303 3.68 -10.60 5.15
N VAL A 304 4.89 -10.17 4.93
CA VAL A 304 5.77 -9.65 5.95
C VAL A 304 6.13 -8.20 5.63
N VAL A 305 5.98 -7.35 6.63
CA VAL A 305 6.49 -5.98 6.54
C VAL A 305 7.98 -5.98 6.86
N MET A 306 8.77 -5.33 6.02
CA MET A 306 10.20 -5.14 6.26
C MET A 306 10.49 -3.66 6.52
N HIS A 307 11.25 -3.36 7.57
CA HIS A 307 11.54 -2.01 8.02
C HIS A 307 13.01 -1.62 7.87
N LYS A 308 13.23 -0.33 7.62
CA LYS A 308 14.50 0.35 7.72
C LYS A 308 14.28 1.75 8.33
N PRO A 309 14.88 2.08 9.51
CA PRO A 309 15.74 1.22 10.33
C PRO A 309 14.99 0.01 10.92
N ASN A 310 15.73 -0.94 11.54
CA ASN A 310 15.15 -2.09 12.22
C ASN A 310 14.51 -1.67 13.57
N GLU A 311 13.46 -0.87 13.48
CA GLU A 311 12.69 -0.35 14.59
C GLU A 311 11.20 -0.65 14.38
N PRO A 312 10.40 -0.75 15.44
CA PRO A 312 8.97 -1.06 15.28
C PRO A 312 8.18 0.05 14.57
N GLY A 313 8.63 1.30 14.61
CA GLY A 313 7.83 2.41 14.12
C GLY A 313 6.53 2.54 14.92
N TYR A 314 5.39 2.54 14.25
CA TYR A 314 4.09 2.48 14.91
C TYR A 314 3.54 1.04 15.06
N ASN A 315 4.28 0.03 14.61
CA ASN A 315 3.91 -1.39 14.76
C ASN A 315 4.24 -1.85 16.18
N ARG A 316 3.33 -1.56 17.13
CA ARG A 316 3.45 -1.86 18.55
C ARG A 316 2.08 -2.13 19.20
N PRO A 317 2.02 -2.80 20.37
CA PRO A 317 0.77 -3.30 20.94
C PRO A 317 -0.30 -2.25 21.22
N ASP A 318 0.07 -1.06 21.69
CA ASP A 318 -0.87 -0.03 22.17
C ASP A 318 -1.54 0.78 21.07
N VAL A 319 -1.45 0.33 19.82
CA VAL A 319 -1.90 1.09 18.64
C VAL A 319 -2.93 0.28 17.88
N PHE A 320 -4.01 0.95 17.50
CA PHE A 320 -5.07 0.39 16.65
C PHE A 320 -4.97 1.01 15.25
N VAL A 321 -4.21 0.36 14.39
CA VAL A 321 -4.00 0.76 13.00
C VAL A 321 -4.33 -0.38 12.06
N LEU A 322 -5.00 -0.05 10.98
CA LEU A 322 -5.23 -0.89 9.80
C LEU A 322 -4.35 -0.36 8.68
N ASP A 323 -3.43 -1.15 8.22
CA ASP A 323 -2.67 -0.96 7.00
C ASP A 323 -1.97 -2.26 6.58
N ASP A 324 -1.44 -2.29 5.38
CA ASP A 324 -0.67 -3.45 4.93
C ASP A 324 0.51 -3.10 4.01
N TRP A 325 0.66 -1.86 3.59
CA TRP A 325 1.72 -1.37 2.69
C TRP A 325 1.86 -2.14 1.36
N ARG A 326 0.81 -2.86 0.96
CA ARG A 326 0.80 -3.59 -0.32
C ARG A 326 0.74 -2.71 -1.53
#